data_5aa68c9d7a94f18bb33c6c1efba62890
#
_entry.id   5aa68c9d7a94f18bb33c6c1efba62890
#
_cell.length_a   1.000
_cell.length_b   1.000
_cell.length_c   1.000
_cell.angle_alpha   90.00
_cell.angle_beta   90.00
_cell.angle_gamma   90.00
#
_symmetry.space_group_name_H-M   'P 1'
#
loop_
_entity.id
_entity.type
_entity.pdbx_description
1 polymer ?
#
loop_
_entity_poly.entity_id
_entity_poly.type
_entity_poly.pdbx_seq_one_letter_code
_entity_poly.pdbx_strand_id
1 'polypeptide(L)'
;DSWMEKMGLTTRVGIDIPGEILSLIPSPEWKERVKGEPWFLGNTYHLSIGQGDLALTVVGLHRSLLAIANGGELCELGIAKDPRCTNLKLKKDNIELVKEGMIGACSPGGTGYTFFDFTPQAGCKTGTAETNEDGKTHAWFSVFAPSESPEIMATVLVERSGEGSKVSGPLAREIFDYWFHP
;
A
#
# COMPACT_ATOMS: atom_id res chain seq x y z
N ASP A 1 10.98 11.67 4.95
CA ASP A 1 9.83 11.77 5.87
C ASP A 1 8.68 12.61 5.30
N SER A 2 8.94 13.75 4.64
CA SER A 2 7.89 14.64 4.15
C SER A 2 6.89 13.98 3.17
N TRP A 3 7.32 13.05 2.33
CA TRP A 3 6.41 12.32 1.44
C TRP A 3 5.55 11.30 2.18
N MET A 4 6.07 10.56 3.14
CA MET A 4 5.29 9.64 3.96
C MET A 4 4.22 10.38 4.77
N GLU A 5 4.59 11.55 5.31
CA GLU A 5 3.65 12.45 5.99
C GLU A 5 2.57 12.97 5.01
N LYS A 6 2.98 13.49 3.85
CA LYS A 6 2.07 14.00 2.83
C LYS A 6 1.08 12.94 2.35
N MET A 7 1.53 11.69 2.20
CA MET A 7 0.72 10.55 1.81
C MET A 7 -0.10 9.95 2.98
N GLY A 8 -0.08 10.59 4.15
CA GLY A 8 -0.90 10.23 5.30
C GLY A 8 -0.46 8.99 6.07
N LEU A 9 0.78 8.49 5.87
CA LEU A 9 1.29 7.31 6.57
C LEU A 9 1.65 7.57 8.04
N THR A 10 1.81 8.82 8.44
CA THR A 10 2.14 9.23 9.82
C THR A 10 0.91 9.63 10.64
N THR A 11 -0.27 9.62 10.05
CA THR A 11 -1.52 10.05 10.70
C THR A 11 -2.52 8.91 10.75
N ARG A 12 -3.49 9.00 11.67
CA ARG A 12 -4.62 8.08 11.68
C ARG A 12 -5.43 8.20 10.40
N VAL A 13 -5.93 7.07 9.92
CA VAL A 13 -6.81 7.06 8.73
C VAL A 13 -8.20 7.59 9.02
N GLY A 14 -8.57 7.65 10.30
CA GLY A 14 -9.86 8.16 10.77
C GLY A 14 -11.00 7.17 10.57
N ILE A 15 -10.70 5.86 10.52
CA ILE A 15 -11.73 4.83 10.44
C ILE A 15 -12.64 4.85 11.67
N ASP A 16 -13.94 4.65 11.46
CA ASP A 16 -14.98 4.74 12.50
C ASP A 16 -15.18 3.44 13.29
N ILE A 17 -14.08 2.70 13.50
CA ILE A 17 -14.00 1.56 14.41
C ILE A 17 -12.92 1.79 15.48
N PRO A 18 -13.10 1.26 16.70
CA PRO A 18 -12.11 1.41 17.76
C PRO A 18 -10.84 0.61 17.50
N GLY A 19 -9.73 1.03 18.14
CA GLY A 19 -8.47 0.27 18.11
C GLY A 19 -7.52 0.63 16.97
N GLU A 20 -7.77 1.70 16.22
CA GLU A 20 -6.84 2.17 15.21
C GLU A 20 -5.48 2.54 15.83
N ILE A 21 -4.40 1.97 15.31
CA ILE A 21 -3.02 2.29 15.66
C ILE A 21 -2.33 3.04 14.53
N LEU A 22 -1.28 3.80 14.87
CA LEU A 22 -0.46 4.49 13.88
C LEU A 22 0.58 3.56 13.27
N SER A 23 0.90 3.80 12.01
CA SER A 23 2.09 3.23 11.37
C SER A 23 3.35 3.78 12.04
N LEU A 24 4.40 2.96 12.13
CA LEU A 24 5.72 3.37 12.59
C LEU A 24 6.58 3.74 11.38
N ILE A 25 6.93 5.02 11.29
CA ILE A 25 7.94 5.51 10.36
C ILE A 25 9.21 5.80 11.17
N PRO A 26 10.27 5.01 11.01
CA PRO A 26 11.49 5.21 11.79
C PRO A 26 12.21 6.49 11.39
N SER A 27 12.81 7.17 12.37
CA SER A 27 13.69 8.33 12.19
C SER A 27 14.98 8.18 12.98
N PRO A 28 16.02 9.01 12.72
CA PRO A 28 17.21 9.04 13.56
C PRO A 28 16.88 9.20 15.05
N GLU A 29 15.99 10.14 15.38
CA GLU A 29 15.60 10.44 16.77
C GLU A 29 14.81 9.27 17.39
N TRP A 30 13.94 8.62 16.60
CA TRP A 30 13.23 7.43 17.04
C TRP A 30 14.21 6.29 17.34
N LYS A 31 15.18 6.04 16.45
CA LYS A 31 16.13 4.94 16.60
C LYS A 31 17.03 5.14 17.83
N GLU A 32 17.53 6.34 18.03
CA GLU A 32 18.32 6.68 19.22
C GLU A 32 17.52 6.51 20.51
N ARG A 33 16.30 7.04 20.55
CA ARG A 33 15.42 6.95 21.73
C ARG A 33 14.97 5.53 22.06
N VAL A 34 14.64 4.72 21.05
CA VAL A 34 14.01 3.41 21.26
C VAL A 34 15.03 2.28 21.29
N LYS A 35 16.09 2.36 20.46
CA LYS A 35 17.11 1.33 20.33
C LYS A 35 18.44 1.70 20.98
N GLY A 36 18.68 2.96 21.32
CA GLY A 36 19.96 3.43 21.82
C GLY A 36 21.08 3.43 20.79
N GLU A 37 20.73 3.47 19.51
CA GLU A 37 21.66 3.36 18.39
C GLU A 37 21.57 4.56 17.45
N PRO A 38 22.70 5.02 16.87
CA PRO A 38 22.67 6.06 15.85
C PRO A 38 22.06 5.55 14.55
N TRP A 39 21.63 6.50 13.71
CA TRP A 39 21.17 6.20 12.35
C TRP A 39 22.36 5.98 11.42
N PHE A 40 22.40 4.83 10.77
CA PHE A 40 23.40 4.50 9.77
C PHE A 40 22.83 4.62 8.35
N LEU A 41 23.69 4.77 7.36
CA LEU A 41 23.30 4.85 5.94
C LEU A 41 22.51 3.61 5.49
N GLY A 42 22.84 2.42 6.02
CA GLY A 42 22.09 1.19 5.78
C GLY A 42 20.62 1.27 6.20
N ASN A 43 20.28 2.02 7.26
CA ASN A 43 18.89 2.24 7.66
C ASN A 43 18.12 3.05 6.61
N THR A 44 18.78 4.04 5.99
CA THR A 44 18.19 4.80 4.88
C THR A 44 17.94 3.89 3.67
N TYR A 45 18.87 3.01 3.34
CA TYR A 45 18.70 2.06 2.23
C TYR A 45 17.55 1.09 2.50
N HIS A 46 17.46 0.50 3.69
CA HIS A 46 16.36 -0.38 4.06
C HIS A 46 15.02 0.35 4.00
N LEU A 47 14.95 1.55 4.59
CA LEU A 47 13.72 2.35 4.57
C LEU A 47 13.28 2.70 3.14
N SER A 48 14.23 2.97 2.23
CA SER A 48 13.94 3.36 0.84
C SER A 48 13.28 2.25 0.02
N ILE A 49 13.45 1.00 0.42
CA ILE A 49 12.82 -0.18 -0.21
C ILE A 49 11.67 -0.77 0.62
N GLY A 50 11.21 -0.07 1.66
CA GLY A 50 10.10 -0.51 2.49
C GLY A 50 10.46 -1.62 3.49
N GLN A 51 11.73 -1.68 3.91
CA GLN A 51 12.28 -2.66 4.84
C GLN A 51 12.81 -2.01 6.12
N GLY A 52 13.45 -2.80 6.98
CA GLY A 52 14.05 -2.36 8.23
C GLY A 52 12.99 -2.17 9.33
N ASP A 53 13.07 -1.05 10.03
CA ASP A 53 12.17 -0.74 11.16
C ASP A 53 10.83 -0.11 10.74
N LEU A 54 10.54 -0.05 9.45
CA LEU A 54 9.26 0.44 8.94
C LEU A 54 8.15 -0.55 9.28
N ALA A 55 7.09 -0.08 9.96
CA ALA A 55 5.92 -0.90 10.24
C ALA A 55 4.64 -0.13 9.85
N LEU A 56 4.04 -0.53 8.74
CA LEU A 56 2.83 0.08 8.22
C LEU A 56 1.59 -0.72 8.65
N THR A 57 0.53 0.00 9.02
CA THR A 57 -0.78 -0.64 9.13
C THR A 57 -1.38 -0.87 7.75
N VAL A 58 -2.16 -1.94 7.59
CA VAL A 58 -2.84 -2.25 6.31
C VAL A 58 -3.72 -1.09 5.87
N VAL A 59 -4.49 -0.53 6.78
CA VAL A 59 -5.39 0.61 6.50
C VAL A 59 -4.62 1.89 6.15
N GLY A 60 -3.46 2.14 6.77
CA GLY A 60 -2.60 3.29 6.45
C GLY A 60 -2.02 3.19 5.05
N LEU A 61 -1.49 2.02 4.69
CA LEU A 61 -0.98 1.75 3.34
C LEU A 61 -2.12 1.81 2.30
N HIS A 62 -3.26 1.20 2.59
CA HIS A 62 -4.44 1.23 1.72
C HIS A 62 -4.85 2.66 1.40
N ARG A 63 -5.03 3.52 2.43
CA ARG A 63 -5.39 4.93 2.24
C ARG A 63 -4.37 5.70 1.38
N SER A 64 -3.10 5.46 1.60
CA SER A 64 -2.02 6.10 0.84
C SER A 64 -2.05 5.72 -0.64
N LEU A 65 -2.24 4.44 -0.95
CA LEU A 65 -2.34 3.95 -2.33
C LEU A 65 -3.68 4.35 -2.98
N LEU A 66 -4.77 4.38 -2.21
CA LEU A 66 -6.05 4.88 -2.68
C LEU A 66 -5.95 6.33 -3.15
N ALA A 67 -5.13 7.16 -2.49
CA ALA A 67 -4.89 8.54 -2.93
C ALA A 67 -4.24 8.62 -4.32
N ILE A 68 -3.46 7.63 -4.73
CA ILE A 68 -2.94 7.53 -6.11
C ILE A 68 -4.04 7.09 -7.06
N ALA A 69 -4.79 6.04 -6.70
CA ALA A 69 -5.85 5.48 -7.53
C ALA A 69 -6.94 6.52 -7.88
N ASN A 70 -7.32 7.36 -6.92
CA ASN A 70 -8.36 8.39 -7.07
C ASN A 70 -7.86 9.78 -7.48
N GLY A 71 -6.63 9.89 -8.00
CA GLY A 71 -6.14 11.14 -8.60
C GLY A 71 -5.60 12.16 -7.60
N GLY A 72 -5.16 11.75 -6.42
CA GLY A 72 -4.50 12.61 -5.43
C GLY A 72 -5.40 13.09 -4.28
N GLU A 73 -6.56 12.50 -4.11
CA GLU A 73 -7.45 12.76 -2.98
C GLU A 73 -7.14 11.80 -1.82
N LEU A 74 -6.60 12.30 -0.72
CA LEU A 74 -6.38 11.54 0.51
C LEU A 74 -7.64 11.58 1.36
N CYS A 75 -8.37 10.47 1.38
CA CYS A 75 -9.65 10.35 2.10
C CYS A 75 -9.49 9.65 3.45
N GLU A 76 -10.29 10.03 4.42
CA GLU A 76 -10.55 9.20 5.60
C GLU A 76 -11.21 7.89 5.15
N LEU A 77 -10.97 6.81 5.87
CA LEU A 77 -11.70 5.57 5.65
C LEU A 77 -12.92 5.55 6.60
N GLY A 78 -14.06 5.10 6.12
CA GLY A 78 -15.28 5.02 6.90
C GLY A 78 -16.08 3.77 6.55
N ILE A 79 -16.75 3.18 7.56
CA ILE A 79 -17.69 2.07 7.38
C ILE A 79 -19.12 2.61 7.34
N ALA A 80 -19.44 3.52 8.25
CA ALA A 80 -20.78 4.07 8.43
C ALA A 80 -20.86 5.59 8.20
N LYS A 81 -19.74 6.27 8.03
CA LYS A 81 -19.69 7.72 7.80
C LYS A 81 -19.17 8.03 6.39
N ASP A 82 -19.63 9.16 5.85
CA ASP A 82 -19.06 9.70 4.62
C ASP A 82 -17.61 10.13 4.85
N PRO A 83 -16.68 9.70 3.99
CA PRO A 83 -15.27 10.04 4.13
C PRO A 83 -15.02 11.52 3.81
N ARG A 84 -14.18 12.17 4.59
CA ARG A 84 -13.63 13.49 4.26
C ARG A 84 -12.35 13.31 3.48
N CYS A 85 -12.25 13.98 2.33
CA CYS A 85 -11.09 13.93 1.47
C CYS A 85 -10.34 15.26 1.46
N THR A 86 -9.02 15.18 1.31
CA THR A 86 -8.13 16.32 1.17
C THR A 86 -7.31 16.16 -0.10
N ASN A 87 -7.38 17.16 -0.98
CA ASN A 87 -6.54 17.16 -2.18
C ASN A 87 -5.08 17.41 -1.83
N LEU A 88 -4.20 16.46 -2.17
CA LEU A 88 -2.77 16.51 -1.90
C LEU A 88 -2.00 17.47 -2.81
N LYS A 89 -2.66 18.06 -3.81
CA LYS A 89 -2.07 18.95 -4.82
C LYS A 89 -0.84 18.33 -5.49
N LEU A 90 -0.94 17.04 -5.81
CA LEU A 90 0.06 16.32 -6.57
C LEU A 90 -0.01 16.77 -8.05
N LYS A 91 1.13 16.78 -8.74
CA LYS A 91 1.12 17.03 -10.19
C LYS A 91 0.43 15.88 -10.89
N LYS A 92 -0.54 16.19 -11.76
CA LYS A 92 -1.32 15.20 -12.50
C LYS A 92 -0.43 14.23 -13.26
N ASP A 93 0.56 14.73 -13.99
CA ASP A 93 1.49 13.92 -14.77
C ASP A 93 2.25 12.89 -13.90
N ASN A 94 2.59 13.27 -12.66
CA ASN A 94 3.26 12.35 -11.74
C ASN A 94 2.30 11.23 -11.27
N ILE A 95 1.03 11.56 -11.02
CA ILE A 95 0.01 10.56 -10.65
C ILE A 95 -0.19 9.59 -11.80
N GLU A 96 -0.38 10.10 -13.02
CA GLU A 96 -0.57 9.29 -14.21
C GLU A 96 0.63 8.36 -14.45
N LEU A 97 1.85 8.87 -14.32
CA LEU A 97 3.07 8.05 -14.46
C LEU A 97 3.13 6.90 -13.43
N VAL A 98 2.74 7.18 -12.17
CA VAL A 98 2.68 6.14 -11.13
C VAL A 98 1.57 5.13 -11.44
N LYS A 99 0.39 5.58 -11.90
CA LYS A 99 -0.70 4.70 -12.32
C LYS A 99 -0.30 3.83 -13.51
N GLU A 100 0.39 4.37 -14.51
CA GLU A 100 0.94 3.60 -15.63
C GLU A 100 1.88 2.49 -15.13
N GLY A 101 2.76 2.80 -14.16
CA GLY A 101 3.61 1.80 -13.52
C GLY A 101 2.82 0.71 -12.78
N MET A 102 1.72 1.08 -12.11
CA MET A 102 0.83 0.12 -11.44
C MET A 102 0.04 -0.73 -12.44
N ILE A 103 -0.40 -0.17 -13.56
CA ILE A 103 -1.03 -0.90 -14.67
C ILE A 103 -0.01 -1.88 -15.27
N GLY A 104 1.22 -1.43 -15.52
CA GLY A 104 2.31 -2.28 -15.99
C GLY A 104 2.61 -3.45 -15.06
N ALA A 105 2.51 -3.26 -13.75
CA ALA A 105 2.68 -4.34 -12.78
C ALA A 105 1.59 -5.42 -12.90
N CYS A 106 0.36 -5.06 -13.27
CA CYS A 106 -0.77 -5.97 -13.52
C CYS A 106 -0.89 -6.44 -14.99
N SER A 107 0.07 -6.08 -15.85
CA SER A 107 0.10 -6.46 -17.27
C SER A 107 1.14 -7.55 -17.54
N PRO A 108 1.06 -8.30 -18.65
CA PRO A 108 2.02 -9.32 -19.01
C PRO A 108 3.48 -8.83 -18.94
N GLY A 109 4.32 -9.54 -18.17
CA GLY A 109 5.68 -9.13 -17.86
C GLY A 109 5.85 -8.39 -16.54
N GLY A 110 4.77 -7.99 -15.89
CA GLY A 110 4.77 -7.38 -14.55
C GLY A 110 4.81 -8.40 -13.41
N THR A 111 4.72 -7.91 -12.18
CA THR A 111 4.80 -8.75 -10.97
C THR A 111 3.44 -9.23 -10.46
N GLY A 112 2.34 -8.62 -10.89
CA GLY A 112 0.98 -8.93 -10.48
C GLY A 112 0.28 -9.93 -11.40
N TYR A 113 0.94 -11.04 -11.71
CA TYR A 113 0.52 -12.01 -12.75
C TYR A 113 -0.89 -12.58 -12.53
N THR A 114 -1.42 -12.54 -11.32
CA THR A 114 -2.78 -12.98 -11.01
C THR A 114 -3.86 -12.08 -11.64
N PHE A 115 -3.47 -10.91 -12.19
CA PHE A 115 -4.37 -9.96 -12.83
C PHE A 115 -4.06 -9.72 -14.32
N PHE A 116 -3.17 -10.49 -14.95
CA PHE A 116 -2.79 -10.29 -16.36
C PHE A 116 -3.96 -10.44 -17.34
N ASP A 117 -4.89 -11.30 -17.03
CA ASP A 117 -6.11 -11.59 -17.81
C ASP A 117 -7.37 -10.95 -17.23
N PHE A 118 -7.20 -10.13 -16.18
CA PHE A 118 -8.34 -9.53 -15.50
C PHE A 118 -8.99 -8.41 -16.34
N THR A 119 -10.29 -8.41 -16.39
CA THR A 119 -11.11 -7.38 -17.05
C THR A 119 -12.18 -6.90 -16.06
N PRO A 120 -12.29 -5.57 -15.82
CA PRO A 120 -11.59 -4.46 -16.49
C PRO A 120 -10.12 -4.35 -16.09
N GLN A 121 -9.31 -3.64 -16.91
CA GLN A 121 -7.89 -3.46 -16.64
C GLN A 121 -7.63 -2.93 -15.21
N ALA A 122 -6.70 -3.57 -14.52
CA ALA A 122 -6.36 -3.23 -13.14
C ALA A 122 -4.98 -2.54 -13.04
N GLY A 123 -4.78 -1.80 -11.96
CA GLY A 123 -3.47 -1.33 -11.53
C GLY A 123 -3.12 -1.94 -10.18
N CYS A 124 -1.89 -2.48 -10.01
CA CYS A 124 -1.50 -3.14 -8.77
C CYS A 124 -0.07 -2.85 -8.32
N LYS A 125 0.22 -3.23 -7.07
CA LYS A 125 1.56 -3.23 -6.48
C LYS A 125 1.73 -4.45 -5.60
N THR A 126 2.77 -5.22 -5.87
CA THR A 126 3.20 -6.35 -5.03
C THR A 126 4.19 -5.90 -3.98
N GLY A 127 4.22 -6.59 -2.84
CA GLY A 127 5.22 -6.38 -1.79
C GLY A 127 5.58 -7.70 -1.10
N THR A 128 6.84 -7.81 -0.72
CA THR A 128 7.37 -8.92 0.06
C THR A 128 8.26 -8.31 1.14
N ALA A 129 7.73 -8.21 2.35
CA ALA A 129 8.44 -7.60 3.47
C ALA A 129 9.08 -8.68 4.34
N GLU A 130 10.39 -8.55 4.58
CA GLU A 130 11.12 -9.44 5.47
C GLU A 130 10.60 -9.35 6.91
N THR A 131 10.70 -10.47 7.63
CA THR A 131 10.39 -10.55 9.06
C THR A 131 11.66 -10.81 9.86
N ASN A 132 11.56 -10.73 11.18
CA ASN A 132 12.66 -11.12 12.07
C ASN A 132 12.86 -12.65 12.16
N GLU A 133 12.02 -13.44 11.46
CA GLU A 133 12.10 -14.90 11.41
C GLU A 133 12.74 -15.34 10.10
N ASP A 134 13.80 -16.15 10.16
CA ASP A 134 14.53 -16.61 9.00
C ASP A 134 13.62 -17.28 7.96
N GLY A 135 13.73 -16.80 6.73
CA GLY A 135 13.01 -17.32 5.58
C GLY A 135 11.51 -17.01 5.53
N LYS A 136 10.98 -16.23 6.47
CA LYS A 136 9.57 -15.82 6.46
C LYS A 136 9.42 -14.37 6.03
N THR A 137 8.47 -14.13 5.14
CA THR A 137 8.14 -12.80 4.63
C THR A 137 6.65 -12.54 4.72
N HIS A 138 6.28 -11.28 4.87
CA HIS A 138 4.90 -10.82 4.75
C HIS A 138 4.54 -10.61 3.28
N ALA A 139 3.47 -11.26 2.84
CA ALA A 139 2.94 -11.11 1.48
C ALA A 139 1.97 -9.93 1.41
N TRP A 140 2.30 -8.92 0.59
CA TRP A 140 1.47 -7.75 0.36
C TRP A 140 1.01 -7.68 -1.10
N PHE A 141 -0.25 -7.35 -1.30
CA PHE A 141 -0.79 -7.06 -2.63
C PHE A 141 -1.85 -5.97 -2.54
N SER A 142 -1.68 -4.92 -3.33
CA SER A 142 -2.69 -3.87 -3.47
C SER A 142 -3.09 -3.75 -4.92
N VAL A 143 -4.39 -3.62 -5.19
CA VAL A 143 -4.95 -3.57 -6.53
C VAL A 143 -6.20 -2.70 -6.56
N PHE A 144 -6.40 -1.98 -7.65
CA PHE A 144 -7.63 -1.24 -7.92
C PHE A 144 -8.09 -1.49 -9.37
N ALA A 145 -9.38 -1.45 -9.60
CA ALA A 145 -9.99 -1.55 -10.94
C ALA A 145 -11.35 -0.82 -10.98
N PRO A 146 -11.79 -0.37 -12.20
CA PRO A 146 -10.99 -0.20 -13.41
C PRO A 146 -9.82 0.77 -13.23
N SER A 147 -8.75 0.63 -14.02
CA SER A 147 -7.55 1.47 -13.87
C SER A 147 -7.80 2.96 -14.13
N GLU A 148 -8.71 3.29 -15.04
CA GLU A 148 -9.02 4.68 -15.39
C GLU A 148 -9.95 5.35 -14.36
N SER A 149 -11.00 4.63 -13.92
CA SER A 149 -12.00 5.11 -12.96
C SER A 149 -12.25 4.03 -11.90
N PRO A 150 -11.40 3.95 -10.88
CA PRO A 150 -11.48 2.88 -9.88
C PRO A 150 -12.82 2.86 -9.13
N GLU A 151 -13.46 1.70 -9.12
CA GLU A 151 -14.69 1.42 -8.38
C GLU A 151 -14.40 0.69 -7.08
N ILE A 152 -13.35 -0.14 -7.09
CA ILE A 152 -12.92 -0.90 -5.92
C ILE A 152 -11.40 -0.91 -5.81
N MET A 153 -10.91 -0.92 -4.59
CA MET A 153 -9.52 -1.16 -4.26
C MET A 153 -9.42 -2.15 -3.11
N ALA A 154 -8.50 -3.10 -3.21
CA ALA A 154 -8.15 -4.00 -2.11
C ALA A 154 -6.67 -3.89 -1.76
N THR A 155 -6.36 -4.02 -0.48
CA THR A 155 -5.00 -4.24 0.03
C THR A 155 -5.03 -5.47 0.91
N VAL A 156 -4.31 -6.50 0.49
CA VAL A 156 -4.26 -7.81 1.16
C VAL A 156 -2.88 -8.01 1.76
N LEU A 157 -2.86 -8.32 3.05
CA LEU A 157 -1.68 -8.76 3.79
C LEU A 157 -1.91 -10.19 4.28
N VAL A 158 -0.98 -11.08 3.98
CA VAL A 158 -0.89 -12.38 4.64
C VAL A 158 0.46 -12.46 5.34
N GLU A 159 0.42 -12.54 6.65
CA GLU A 159 1.64 -12.52 7.46
C GLU A 159 2.41 -13.83 7.33
N ARG A 160 3.76 -13.74 7.25
CA ARG A 160 4.70 -14.87 7.29
C ARG A 160 4.42 -15.97 6.26
N SER A 161 3.92 -15.59 5.08
CA SER A 161 3.34 -16.52 4.11
C SER A 161 4.08 -16.56 2.76
N GLY A 162 5.08 -15.70 2.55
CA GLY A 162 5.87 -15.70 1.32
C GLY A 162 5.70 -14.42 0.48
N GLU A 163 5.58 -14.59 -0.83
CA GLU A 163 5.55 -13.48 -1.80
C GLU A 163 4.13 -12.97 -2.05
N GLY A 164 3.99 -11.64 -2.16
CA GLY A 164 2.70 -10.98 -2.37
C GLY A 164 1.95 -11.49 -3.60
N SER A 165 2.63 -11.66 -4.72
CA SER A 165 2.04 -12.16 -5.96
C SER A 165 1.54 -13.60 -5.89
N LYS A 166 2.18 -14.45 -5.05
CA LYS A 166 1.84 -15.87 -4.92
C LYS A 166 0.75 -16.14 -3.90
N VAL A 167 0.66 -15.31 -2.86
CA VAL A 167 -0.24 -15.56 -1.71
C VAL A 167 -1.37 -14.53 -1.66
N SER A 168 -1.03 -13.25 -1.58
CA SER A 168 -2.04 -12.18 -1.43
C SER A 168 -2.73 -11.82 -2.75
N GLY A 169 -2.03 -11.98 -3.88
CA GLY A 169 -2.59 -11.73 -5.22
C GLY A 169 -3.80 -12.61 -5.55
N PRO A 170 -3.76 -13.94 -5.37
CA PRO A 170 -4.94 -14.80 -5.58
C PRO A 170 -6.14 -14.41 -4.73
N LEU A 171 -5.93 -14.07 -3.45
CA LEU A 171 -7.01 -13.62 -2.57
C LEU A 171 -7.64 -12.30 -3.04
N ALA A 172 -6.80 -11.36 -3.48
CA ALA A 172 -7.27 -10.11 -4.07
C ALA A 172 -8.06 -10.40 -5.38
N ARG A 173 -7.61 -11.35 -6.20
CA ARG A 173 -8.28 -11.76 -7.43
C ARG A 173 -9.69 -12.30 -7.15
N GLU A 174 -9.89 -13.16 -6.16
CA GLU A 174 -11.20 -13.68 -5.78
C GLU A 174 -12.18 -12.55 -5.38
N ILE A 175 -11.70 -11.53 -4.64
CA ILE A 175 -12.51 -10.36 -4.29
C ILE A 175 -12.97 -9.62 -5.54
N PHE A 176 -12.08 -9.41 -6.51
CA PHE A 176 -12.36 -8.68 -7.74
C PHE A 176 -13.22 -9.48 -8.71
N ASP A 177 -13.01 -10.79 -8.82
CA ASP A 177 -13.88 -11.68 -9.62
C ASP A 177 -15.32 -11.66 -9.08
N TYR A 178 -15.50 -11.70 -7.75
CA TYR A 178 -16.82 -11.59 -7.14
C TYR A 178 -17.48 -10.22 -7.40
N TRP A 179 -16.69 -9.12 -7.42
CA TRP A 179 -17.23 -7.77 -7.63
C TRP A 179 -17.64 -7.52 -9.08
N PHE A 180 -16.80 -7.92 -10.02
CA PHE A 180 -17.00 -7.63 -11.45
C PHE A 180 -17.69 -8.74 -12.23
N HIS A 181 -17.69 -9.97 -11.73
CA HIS A 181 -18.20 -11.16 -12.40
C HIS A 181 -19.04 -12.04 -11.45
N PRO A 182 -20.09 -11.47 -10.80
CA PRO A 182 -20.90 -12.15 -9.78
C PRO A 182 -21.66 -13.35 -10.29
#